data_8babb34271e8b085688043a198ce1b1a
#
_entry.id   8babb34271e8b085688043a198ce1b1a
#
_cell.length_a   1.000
_cell.length_b   1.000
_cell.length_c   1.000
_cell.angle_alpha   90.00
_cell.angle_beta   90.00
_cell.angle_gamma   90.00
#
_symmetry.space_group_name_H-M   'P 1'
#
loop_
_entity.id
_entity.type
_entity.pdbx_description
1 polymer ?
#
loop_
_entity_poly.entity_id
_entity_poly.type
_entity_poly.pdbx_seq_one_letter_code
_entity_poly.pdbx_strand_id
1 'polypeptide(L)' 'MKKKYFLNANIVDPHNSLEELGGLIVNENGKIEAIGKKVNKNNIPSREKFIDLKEKYIFPGIVDMR' A
#
# COMPACT_ATOMS: atom_id res chain seq x y z
N MET A 1 -12.64 10.43 -9.14
CA MET A 1 -11.30 10.71 -8.70
C MET A 1 -11.02 10.14 -7.35
N LYS A 2 -10.89 8.86 -7.30
CA LYS A 2 -10.74 8.25 -5.99
C LYS A 2 -9.48 7.45 -5.89
N LYS A 3 -8.72 7.78 -4.89
CA LYS A 3 -7.58 6.94 -4.53
C LYS A 3 -8.07 5.81 -3.67
N LYS A 4 -7.38 4.70 -3.74
CA LYS A 4 -7.66 3.56 -2.89
C LYS A 4 -6.54 3.43 -1.89
N TYR A 5 -6.93 3.24 -0.65
CA TYR A 5 -5.98 3.14 0.45
C TYR A 5 -6.03 1.72 1.00
N PHE A 6 -4.88 1.07 1.03
CA PHE A 6 -4.76 -0.28 1.56
C PHE A 6 -3.82 -0.23 2.74
N LEU A 7 -4.27 -0.70 3.88
CA LEU A 7 -3.47 -0.67 5.09
C LEU A 7 -3.25 -2.08 5.63
N ASN A 8 -2.31 -2.18 6.54
CA ASN A 8 -1.98 -3.43 7.22
C ASN A 8 -1.53 -4.49 6.24
N ALA A 9 -0.64 -4.10 5.34
CA ALA A 9 -0.06 -5.02 4.37
C ALA A 9 1.36 -5.37 4.79
N ASN A 10 1.72 -6.64 4.59
CA ASN A 10 3.11 -7.05 4.73
C ASN A 10 3.78 -6.82 3.39
N ILE A 11 4.58 -5.77 3.32
CA ILE A 11 5.23 -5.38 2.08
C ILE A 11 6.58 -6.07 2.01
N VAL A 12 6.75 -6.92 1.03
CA VAL A 12 7.97 -7.68 0.86
C VAL A 12 8.61 -7.26 -0.45
N ASP A 13 9.80 -6.72 -0.36
CA ASP A 13 10.57 -6.32 -1.52
C ASP A 13 11.88 -7.09 -1.51
N PRO A 14 11.92 -8.24 -2.17
CA PRO A 14 13.13 -9.06 -2.14
C PRO A 14 14.30 -8.39 -2.82
N HIS A 15 14.03 -7.48 -3.71
CA HIS A 15 15.09 -6.77 -4.41
C HIS A 15 15.91 -5.91 -3.45
N ASN A 16 15.26 -5.35 -2.45
CA ASN A 16 15.91 -4.51 -1.46
C ASN A 16 15.98 -5.18 -0.09
N SER A 17 15.70 -6.46 -0.04
CA SER A 17 15.68 -7.22 1.21
C SER A 17 14.82 -6.53 2.25
N LEU A 18 13.70 -6.00 1.81
CA LEU A 18 12.82 -5.24 2.67
C LEU A 18 11.58 -6.05 3.00
N GLU A 19 11.21 -6.02 4.27
CA GLU A 19 9.95 -6.60 4.70
C GLU A 19 9.43 -5.73 5.82
N GLU A 20 8.30 -5.08 5.60
CA GLU A 20 7.74 -4.20 6.62
C GLU A 20 6.23 -4.17 6.53
N LEU A 21 5.61 -3.88 7.66
CA LEU A 21 4.17 -3.71 7.71
C LEU A 21 3.86 -2.27 7.36
N GLY A 22 2.99 -2.08 6.40
CA GLY A 22 2.66 -0.74 5.98
C GLY A 22 1.41 -0.73 5.14
N GLY A 23 1.37 0.19 4.20
CA GLY A 23 0.20 0.33 3.35
C GLY A 23 0.57 0.74 1.95
N LEU A 24 -0.47 1.03 1.19
CA LEU A 24 -0.33 1.27 -0.22
C LEU A 24 -1.42 2.22 -0.66
N ILE A 25 -1.06 3.20 -1.46
CA ILE A 25 -2.03 4.13 -2.04
C ILE A 25 -1.98 3.95 -3.54
N VAL A 26 -3.15 3.64 -4.11
CA VAL A 26 -3.29 3.48 -5.54
C VAL A 26 -4.14 4.63 -6.04
N ASN A 27 -3.64 5.33 -7.05
CA ASN A 27 -4.37 6.47 -7.56
C ASN A 27 -5.46 6.02 -8.54
N GLU A 28 -6.20 6.99 -9.05
CA GLU A 28 -7.33 6.68 -9.91
C GLU A 28 -6.94 6.02 -11.22
N ASN A 29 -5.69 6.12 -11.59
CA ASN A 29 -5.19 5.49 -12.81
C ASN A 29 -4.70 4.06 -12.59
N GLY A 30 -4.83 3.58 -11.36
CA GLY A 30 -4.39 2.23 -11.04
C GLY A 30 -2.90 2.14 -10.76
N LYS A 31 -2.24 3.26 -10.59
CA LYS A 31 -0.80 3.26 -10.32
C LYS A 31 -0.55 3.44 -8.83
N ILE A 32 0.51 2.82 -8.36
CA ILE A 32 0.90 2.95 -6.97
C ILE A 32 1.48 4.34 -6.76
N GLU A 33 0.86 5.10 -5.90
CA GLU A 33 1.29 6.46 -5.61
C GLU A 33 2.26 6.47 -4.43
N ALA A 34 2.04 5.62 -3.47
CA ALA A 34 2.89 5.53 -2.29
C ALA A 34 2.79 4.14 -1.71
N ILE A 35 3.87 3.67 -1.12
CA ILE A 35 3.91 2.35 -0.52
C ILE A 35 4.95 2.36 0.58
N GLY A 36 4.70 1.64 1.67
CA GLY A 36 5.63 1.51 2.74
C GLY A 36 4.98 1.74 4.09
N LYS A 37 5.80 1.72 5.14
CA LYS A 37 5.28 1.86 6.50
C LYS A 37 4.76 3.27 6.76
N LYS A 38 5.11 4.22 5.92
CA LYS A 38 4.58 5.57 6.06
C LYS A 38 3.10 5.65 5.70
N VAL A 39 2.61 4.69 4.95
CA VAL A 39 1.20 4.65 4.60
C VAL A 39 0.49 3.92 5.71
N ASN A 40 -0.05 4.68 6.63
CA ASN A 40 -0.74 4.12 7.77
C ASN A 40 -1.91 5.01 8.13
N LYS A 41 -2.66 4.58 9.12
CA LYS A 41 -3.89 5.25 9.50
C LYS A 41 -3.69 6.71 9.87
N ASN A 42 -2.52 7.04 10.38
CA ASN A 42 -2.23 8.41 10.80
C ASN A 42 -1.85 9.31 9.63
N ASN A 43 -1.48 8.73 8.51
CA ASN A 43 -0.98 9.49 7.37
C ASN A 43 -1.95 9.57 6.21
N ILE A 44 -3.13 9.02 6.35
CA ILE A 44 -4.16 9.17 5.34
C ILE A 44 -5.26 10.06 5.91
N PRO A 45 -6.01 10.75 5.04
CA PRO A 45 -7.09 11.61 5.54
C PRO A 45 -8.11 10.80 6.34
N SER A 46 -8.49 11.33 7.49
CA SER A 46 -9.35 10.59 8.40
C SER A 46 -10.73 10.30 7.80
N ARG A 47 -11.15 11.08 6.84
CA ARG A 47 -12.43 10.86 6.20
C ARG A 47 -12.38 9.84 5.07
N GLU A 48 -11.19 9.41 4.69
CA GLU A 48 -11.05 8.44 3.62
C GLU A 48 -11.24 7.03 4.16
N LYS A 49 -11.85 6.21 3.33
CA LYS A 49 -11.99 4.80 3.67
C LYS A 49 -10.77 4.05 3.20
N PHE A 50 -10.46 3.01 3.90
CA PHE A 50 -9.34 2.18 3.51
C PHE A 50 -9.72 0.71 3.58
N ILE A 51 -8.94 -0.11 2.90
CA ILE A 51 -9.13 -1.54 2.89
C ILE A 51 -8.06 -2.14 3.79
N ASP A 52 -8.50 -2.91 4.77
CA ASP A 52 -7.59 -3.59 5.69
C ASP A 52 -7.18 -4.90 5.05
N LEU A 53 -5.91 -5.03 4.72
CA LEU A 53 -5.40 -6.23 4.07
C LEU A 53 -5.11 -7.35 5.05
N LYS A 54 -5.27 -7.08 6.35
CA LYS A 54 -5.10 -8.11 7.38
C LYS A 54 -3.77 -8.82 7.27
N GLU A 55 -2.73 -8.04 7.03
CA GLU A 55 -1.35 -8.52 6.96
C GLU A 55 -1.06 -9.44 5.78
N LYS A 56 -1.83 -9.34 4.73
CA LYS A 56 -1.52 -10.07 3.52
C LYS A 56 -0.24 -9.55 2.90
N TYR A 57 0.45 -10.42 2.19
CA TYR A 57 1.73 -10.07 1.60
C TYR A 57 1.54 -9.34 0.28
N ILE A 58 2.34 -8.30 0.08
CA ILE A 58 2.39 -7.55 -1.16
C ILE A 58 3.83 -7.55 -1.65
N PHE A 59 3.99 -7.83 -2.94
CA PHE A 59 5.30 -7.85 -3.58
C PHE A 59 5.34 -6.77 -4.65
N PRO A 60 5.68 -5.54 -4.28
CA PRO A 60 5.56 -4.42 -5.22
C PRO A 60 6.39 -4.55 -6.48
N GLY A 61 7.50 -5.25 -6.40
CA GLY A 61 8.32 -5.44 -7.58
C GLY A 61 7.73 -6.37 -8.61
N ILE A 62 6.76 -7.17 -8.21
CA ILE A 62 6.11 -8.13 -9.08
C ILE A 62 4.76 -7.61 -9.53
N VAL A 63 4.09 -6.90 -8.67
CA VAL A 63 2.78 -6.37 -8.96
C VAL A 63 2.94 -5.18 -9.89
N ASP A 64 3.14 -5.50 -11.13
CA ASP A 64 3.21 -4.47 -12.14
C ASP A 64 1.78 -4.18 -12.54
N MET A 65 1.31 -3.07 -12.10
CA MET A 65 -0.10 -2.73 -12.24
C MET A 65 -0.42 -2.27 -13.64
N ARG A 66 -0.27 -3.13 -14.55
CA ARG A 66 -0.57 -2.77 -15.92
C ARG A 66 -1.92 -3.17 -16.32
#